data_39ae8c94fdbbdd37bb636e9cada3954f
#
_entry.id   39ae8c94fdbbdd37bb636e9cada3954f
#
_cell.length_a   1.000
_cell.length_b   1.000
_cell.length_c   1.000
_cell.angle_alpha   90.00
_cell.angle_beta   90.00
_cell.angle_gamma   90.00
#
_symmetry.space_group_name_H-M   'P 1'
#
loop_
_entity.id
_entity.type
_entity.pdbx_description
1 polymer ?
#
loop_
_entity_poly.entity_id
_entity_poly.type
_entity_poly.pdbx_seq_one_letter_code
_entity_poly.pdbx_strand_id
1 'polypeptide(L)'
;WTIRIPTIRDQIQTDYLGIGYLMVTFSVGSIIAMLLTNTLLISVSSRTILIYASLSNWLLWLFVPFVKDLQTFMFLAFLFGVCFGLFEICINLQATKIENREKRSMMSGFHAFWSLGVLMGSFLTSLFLQWDISIFLNILTYITIMLPINILFCLKLKEDKKTLDNDKKSIFFIWPILIFLLAIIAMANVLTEGSVDS
;
A
#
# COMPACT_ATOMS: atom_id res chain seq x y z
N TRP A 1 -10.78 -3.64 -0.69
CA TRP A 1 -10.25 -4.98 -0.40
C TRP A 1 -11.06 -5.65 0.72
N THR A 2 -11.04 -5.17 1.96
CA THR A 2 -11.69 -5.82 3.11
C THR A 2 -13.17 -6.13 2.89
N ILE A 3 -13.93 -5.22 2.32
CA ILE A 3 -15.37 -5.41 2.01
C ILE A 3 -15.60 -6.57 1.01
N ARG A 4 -14.63 -6.87 0.15
CA ARG A 4 -14.72 -7.96 -0.85
C ARG A 4 -14.05 -9.26 -0.41
N ILE A 5 -13.55 -9.37 0.83
CA ILE A 5 -12.97 -10.60 1.36
C ILE A 5 -13.90 -11.81 1.20
N PRO A 6 -15.20 -11.74 1.54
CA PRO A 6 -16.11 -12.87 1.31
C PRO A 6 -16.19 -13.27 -0.17
N THR A 7 -16.32 -12.28 -1.08
CA THR A 7 -16.35 -12.54 -2.52
C THR A 7 -15.08 -13.21 -3.02
N ILE A 8 -13.91 -12.78 -2.56
CA ILE A 8 -12.62 -13.33 -2.94
C ILE A 8 -12.47 -14.74 -2.38
N ARG A 9 -12.82 -14.95 -1.10
CA ARG A 9 -12.77 -16.27 -0.45
C ARG A 9 -13.58 -17.31 -1.23
N ASP A 10 -14.81 -16.95 -1.59
CA ASP A 10 -15.70 -17.83 -2.33
C ASP A 10 -15.21 -18.06 -3.78
N GLN A 11 -14.62 -17.04 -4.40
CA GLN A 11 -14.03 -17.13 -5.75
C GLN A 11 -12.88 -18.13 -5.82
N ILE A 12 -11.98 -18.14 -4.81
CA ILE A 12 -10.81 -19.04 -4.77
C ILE A 12 -11.07 -20.31 -3.95
N GLN A 13 -12.30 -20.50 -3.48
CA GLN A 13 -12.75 -21.68 -2.70
C GLN A 13 -11.84 -22.00 -1.51
N THR A 14 -11.55 -20.98 -0.71
CA THR A 14 -10.70 -21.10 0.48
C THR A 14 -11.47 -20.81 1.77
N ASP A 15 -10.82 -21.04 2.90
CA ASP A 15 -11.30 -20.69 4.23
C ASP A 15 -10.65 -19.37 4.73
N TYR A 16 -10.95 -18.97 5.96
CA TYR A 16 -10.35 -17.79 6.58
C TYR A 16 -8.84 -17.94 6.82
N LEU A 17 -8.37 -19.17 7.01
CA LEU A 17 -6.93 -19.44 7.13
C LEU A 17 -6.21 -19.14 5.81
N GLY A 18 -6.79 -19.49 4.67
CA GLY A 18 -6.27 -19.11 3.35
C GLY A 18 -6.23 -17.61 3.15
N ILE A 19 -7.26 -16.87 3.61
CA ILE A 19 -7.23 -15.40 3.60
C ILE A 19 -6.07 -14.86 4.48
N GLY A 20 -5.85 -15.48 5.66
CA GLY A 20 -4.70 -15.18 6.51
C GLY A 20 -3.36 -15.34 5.78
N TYR A 21 -3.19 -16.42 5.01
CA TYR A 21 -1.98 -16.62 4.20
C TYR A 21 -1.79 -15.52 3.14
N LEU A 22 -2.88 -15.03 2.53
CA LEU A 22 -2.80 -13.90 1.59
C LEU A 22 -2.29 -12.63 2.28
N MET A 23 -2.78 -12.34 3.49
CA MET A 23 -2.35 -11.16 4.26
C MET A 23 -0.88 -11.26 4.68
N VAL A 24 -0.45 -12.43 5.14
CA VAL A 24 0.97 -12.69 5.47
C VAL A 24 1.85 -12.52 4.25
N THR A 25 1.46 -13.09 3.13
CA THR A 25 2.23 -13.03 1.88
C THR A 25 2.34 -11.58 1.36
N PHE A 26 1.25 -10.81 1.41
CA PHE A 26 1.25 -9.37 1.12
C PHE A 26 2.23 -8.62 2.04
N SER A 27 2.17 -8.89 3.35
CA SER A 27 3.03 -8.22 4.33
C SER A 27 4.52 -8.53 4.10
N VAL A 28 4.85 -9.78 3.77
CA VAL A 28 6.23 -10.18 3.42
C VAL A 28 6.73 -9.41 2.20
N GLY A 29 5.92 -9.33 1.14
CA GLY A 29 6.25 -8.54 -0.05
C GLY A 29 6.49 -7.06 0.27
N SER A 30 5.62 -6.47 1.09
CA SER A 30 5.73 -5.07 1.52
C SER A 30 7.00 -4.80 2.34
N ILE A 31 7.33 -5.67 3.30
CA ILE A 31 8.54 -5.53 4.11
C ILE A 31 9.79 -5.63 3.24
N ILE A 32 9.87 -6.61 2.34
CA ILE A 32 11.01 -6.76 1.43
C ILE A 32 11.18 -5.50 0.57
N ALA A 33 10.10 -4.99 0.01
CA ALA A 33 10.12 -3.77 -0.78
C ALA A 33 10.59 -2.55 0.03
N MET A 34 10.10 -2.39 1.26
CA MET A 34 10.51 -1.32 2.16
C MET A 34 12.00 -1.35 2.47
N LEU A 35 12.57 -2.54 2.71
CA LEU A 35 14.00 -2.71 2.95
C LEU A 35 14.86 -2.37 1.71
N LEU A 36 14.36 -2.68 0.51
CA LEU A 36 15.05 -2.42 -0.75
C LEU A 36 14.89 -0.99 -1.27
N THR A 37 13.89 -0.25 -0.79
CA THR A 37 13.57 1.09 -1.30
C THR A 37 14.75 2.06 -1.19
N ASN A 38 15.49 2.04 -0.10
CA ASN A 38 16.66 2.90 0.08
C ASN A 38 17.73 2.66 -1.00
N THR A 39 17.95 1.41 -1.38
CA THR A 39 18.89 1.06 -2.45
C THR A 39 18.38 1.55 -3.81
N LEU A 40 17.08 1.44 -4.06
CA LEU A 40 16.46 1.94 -5.29
C LEU A 40 16.54 3.47 -5.41
N LEU A 41 16.38 4.18 -4.30
CA LEU A 41 16.43 5.65 -4.24
C LEU A 41 17.81 6.23 -4.55
N ILE A 42 18.89 5.43 -4.51
CA ILE A 42 20.22 5.85 -4.96
C ILE A 42 20.24 6.11 -6.48
N SER A 43 19.51 5.32 -7.24
CA SER A 43 19.53 5.35 -8.71
C SER A 43 18.26 5.95 -9.34
N VAL A 44 17.13 5.87 -8.66
CA VAL A 44 15.82 6.27 -9.19
C VAL A 44 15.17 7.29 -8.25
N SER A 45 14.54 8.33 -8.81
CA SER A 45 13.82 9.33 -8.00
C SER A 45 12.59 8.74 -7.31
N SER A 46 12.25 9.22 -6.11
CA SER A 46 11.06 8.76 -5.40
C SER A 46 9.77 9.01 -6.19
N ARG A 47 9.70 10.09 -6.97
CA ARG A 47 8.60 10.36 -7.90
C ARG A 47 8.46 9.25 -8.95
N THR A 48 9.55 8.84 -9.55
CA THR A 48 9.56 7.78 -10.57
C THR A 48 9.11 6.45 -9.97
N ILE A 49 9.65 6.06 -8.81
CA ILE A 49 9.23 4.84 -8.10
C ILE A 49 7.73 4.91 -7.79
N LEU A 50 7.24 6.04 -7.29
CA LEU A 50 5.84 6.23 -6.95
C LEU A 50 4.92 6.04 -8.15
N ILE A 51 5.28 6.59 -9.31
CA ILE A 51 4.50 6.42 -10.55
C ILE A 51 4.43 4.94 -10.96
N TYR A 52 5.58 4.27 -11.03
CA TYR A 52 5.62 2.86 -11.45
C TYR A 52 4.96 1.93 -10.43
N ALA A 53 5.20 2.12 -9.13
CA ALA A 53 4.56 1.33 -8.08
C ALA A 53 3.03 1.50 -8.11
N SER A 54 2.55 2.73 -8.30
CA SER A 54 1.12 3.01 -8.43
C SER A 54 0.51 2.37 -9.68
N LEU A 55 1.14 2.53 -10.85
CA LEU A 55 0.69 1.89 -12.10
C LEU A 55 0.64 0.37 -11.97
N SER A 56 1.71 -0.24 -11.45
CA SER A 56 1.78 -1.68 -11.24
C SER A 56 0.69 -2.16 -10.28
N ASN A 57 0.45 -1.41 -9.19
CA ASN A 57 -0.59 -1.75 -8.23
C ASN A 57 -1.99 -1.77 -8.89
N TRP A 58 -2.33 -0.74 -9.69
CA TRP A 58 -3.59 -0.70 -10.42
C TRP A 58 -3.69 -1.82 -11.47
N LEU A 59 -2.61 -2.12 -12.16
CA LEU A 59 -2.57 -3.22 -13.14
C LEU A 59 -2.80 -4.58 -12.47
N LEU A 60 -2.18 -4.83 -11.31
CA LEU A 60 -2.38 -6.07 -10.55
C LEU A 60 -3.84 -6.27 -10.14
N TRP A 61 -4.58 -5.20 -9.81
CA TRP A 61 -5.99 -5.28 -9.48
C TRP A 61 -6.83 -5.86 -10.62
N LEU A 62 -6.46 -5.64 -11.89
CA LEU A 62 -7.18 -6.21 -13.03
C LEU A 62 -7.12 -7.74 -13.09
N PHE A 63 -6.12 -8.35 -12.47
CA PHE A 63 -5.98 -9.81 -12.47
C PHE A 63 -6.82 -10.47 -11.36
N VAL A 64 -7.18 -9.76 -10.30
CA VAL A 64 -7.92 -10.31 -9.15
C VAL A 64 -9.18 -11.08 -9.55
N PRO A 65 -10.05 -10.58 -10.46
CA PRO A 65 -11.28 -11.30 -10.84
C PRO A 65 -11.04 -12.63 -11.55
N PHE A 66 -9.84 -12.86 -12.09
CA PHE A 66 -9.52 -14.03 -12.92
C PHE A 66 -8.79 -15.13 -12.14
N VAL A 67 -8.30 -14.84 -10.94
CA VAL A 67 -7.61 -15.82 -10.09
C VAL A 67 -8.61 -16.76 -9.43
N LYS A 68 -8.40 -18.07 -9.56
CA LYS A 68 -9.32 -19.12 -9.10
C LYS A 68 -8.73 -20.03 -8.02
N ASP A 69 -7.47 -19.88 -7.68
CA ASP A 69 -6.79 -20.72 -6.70
C ASP A 69 -5.96 -19.89 -5.73
N LEU A 70 -5.75 -20.47 -4.55
CA LEU A 70 -5.05 -19.80 -3.45
C LEU A 70 -3.57 -19.51 -3.79
N GLN A 71 -2.88 -20.41 -4.47
CA GLN A 71 -1.44 -20.26 -4.73
C GLN A 71 -1.16 -19.11 -5.70
N THR A 72 -1.93 -19.04 -6.79
CA THR A 72 -1.86 -17.93 -7.74
C THR A 72 -2.20 -16.60 -7.04
N PHE A 73 -3.20 -16.61 -6.16
CA PHE A 73 -3.56 -15.40 -5.41
C PHE A 73 -2.48 -15.01 -4.40
N MET A 74 -1.81 -15.96 -3.74
CA MET A 74 -0.67 -15.65 -2.86
C MET A 74 0.47 -14.99 -3.63
N PHE A 75 0.80 -15.49 -4.84
CA PHE A 75 1.79 -14.84 -5.69
C PHE A 75 1.38 -13.42 -6.07
N LEU A 76 0.11 -13.22 -6.44
CA LEU A 76 -0.43 -11.90 -6.74
C LEU A 76 -0.39 -10.99 -5.48
N ALA A 77 -0.76 -11.50 -4.31
CA ALA A 77 -0.70 -10.78 -3.04
C ALA A 77 0.73 -10.35 -2.68
N PHE A 78 1.71 -11.20 -2.94
CA PHE A 78 3.13 -10.85 -2.78
C PHE A 78 3.52 -9.66 -3.66
N LEU A 79 3.15 -9.69 -4.94
CA LEU A 79 3.42 -8.58 -5.87
C LEU A 79 2.69 -7.29 -5.45
N PHE A 80 1.45 -7.41 -4.98
CA PHE A 80 0.74 -6.28 -4.38
C PHE A 80 1.51 -5.69 -3.19
N GLY A 81 1.99 -6.55 -2.31
CA GLY A 81 2.80 -6.13 -1.16
C GLY A 81 4.04 -5.37 -1.59
N VAL A 82 4.77 -5.89 -2.59
CA VAL A 82 5.97 -5.21 -3.13
C VAL A 82 5.61 -3.81 -3.67
N CYS A 83 4.57 -3.71 -4.51
CA CYS A 83 4.14 -2.43 -5.06
C CYS A 83 3.67 -1.46 -3.97
N PHE A 84 2.93 -1.96 -2.98
CA PHE A 84 2.44 -1.18 -1.86
C PHE A 84 3.58 -0.67 -0.97
N GLY A 85 4.55 -1.50 -0.64
CA GLY A 85 5.70 -1.10 0.18
C GLY A 85 6.55 0.00 -0.48
N LEU A 86 6.79 -0.11 -1.80
CA LEU A 86 7.47 0.94 -2.57
C LEU A 86 6.64 2.24 -2.59
N PHE A 87 5.33 2.11 -2.81
CA PHE A 87 4.41 3.24 -2.84
C PHE A 87 4.38 3.97 -1.50
N GLU A 88 4.23 3.23 -0.41
CA GLU A 88 4.10 3.76 0.96
C GLU A 88 5.34 4.58 1.37
N ILE A 89 6.54 4.04 1.16
CA ILE A 89 7.76 4.79 1.49
C ILE A 89 7.91 6.03 0.61
N CYS A 90 7.68 5.90 -0.69
CA CYS A 90 7.89 7.03 -1.60
C CYS A 90 6.86 8.14 -1.41
N ILE A 91 5.61 7.83 -1.08
CA ILE A 91 4.59 8.87 -0.80
C ILE A 91 4.90 9.59 0.52
N ASN A 92 5.30 8.87 1.57
CA ASN A 92 5.70 9.47 2.84
C ASN A 92 6.96 10.34 2.69
N LEU A 93 7.93 9.91 1.87
CA LEU A 93 9.10 10.72 1.54
C LEU A 93 8.73 12.01 0.81
N GLN A 94 7.82 11.96 -0.16
CA GLN A 94 7.31 13.15 -0.85
C GLN A 94 6.52 14.06 0.11
N ALA A 95 5.70 13.50 0.99
CA ALA A 95 4.96 14.23 2.01
C ALA A 95 5.91 14.99 2.96
N THR A 96 6.94 14.32 3.47
CA THR A 96 7.98 14.95 4.31
C THR A 96 8.70 16.09 3.59
N LYS A 97 8.99 15.96 2.29
CA LYS A 97 9.61 17.03 1.50
C LYS A 97 8.69 18.25 1.34
N ILE A 98 7.39 18.01 1.15
CA ILE A 98 6.40 19.08 1.09
C ILE A 98 6.35 19.80 2.44
N GLU A 99 6.26 19.05 3.55
CA GLU A 99 6.23 19.57 4.91
C GLU A 99 7.45 20.46 5.21
N ASN A 100 8.65 19.99 4.88
CA ASN A 100 9.90 20.74 5.05
C ASN A 100 9.94 22.01 4.20
N ARG A 101 9.40 21.96 2.98
CA ARG A 101 9.35 23.13 2.09
C ARG A 101 8.37 24.19 2.59
N GLU A 102 7.20 23.76 3.02
CA GLU A 102 6.14 24.65 3.50
C GLU A 102 6.35 25.10 4.97
N LYS A 103 7.34 24.51 5.66
CA LYS A 103 7.67 24.77 7.08
C LYS A 103 6.45 24.62 8.01
N ARG A 104 5.58 23.68 7.72
CA ARG A 104 4.34 23.42 8.45
C ARG A 104 4.16 21.93 8.61
N SER A 105 3.74 21.49 9.82
CA SER A 105 3.37 20.08 10.05
C SER A 105 2.09 19.77 9.28
N MET A 106 2.15 18.83 8.34
CA MET A 106 1.06 18.44 7.45
C MET A 106 0.81 16.93 7.42
N MET A 107 1.70 16.13 8.03
CA MET A 107 1.64 14.66 7.98
C MET A 107 0.30 14.13 8.51
N SER A 108 -0.21 14.67 9.62
CA SER A 108 -1.52 14.30 10.17
C SER A 108 -2.66 14.54 9.18
N GLY A 109 -2.58 15.62 8.40
CA GLY A 109 -3.54 15.93 7.34
C GLY A 109 -3.50 14.89 6.23
N PHE A 110 -2.30 14.46 5.80
CA PHE A 110 -2.16 13.40 4.78
C PHE A 110 -2.76 12.09 5.25
N HIS A 111 -2.52 11.69 6.50
CA HIS A 111 -3.13 10.49 7.07
C HIS A 111 -4.66 10.61 7.23
N ALA A 112 -5.18 11.80 7.57
CA ALA A 112 -6.62 12.03 7.60
C ALA A 112 -7.26 11.86 6.21
N PHE A 113 -6.65 12.39 5.16
CA PHE A 113 -7.11 12.18 3.78
C PHE A 113 -7.01 10.72 3.34
N TRP A 114 -5.98 10.00 3.77
CA TRP A 114 -5.88 8.55 3.53
C TRP A 114 -7.04 7.81 4.18
N SER A 115 -7.34 8.08 5.46
CA SER A 115 -8.46 7.46 6.17
C SER A 115 -9.82 7.80 5.54
N LEU A 116 -10.00 9.06 5.08
CA LEU A 116 -11.19 9.46 4.34
C LEU A 116 -11.33 8.68 3.03
N GLY A 117 -10.22 8.47 2.32
CA GLY A 117 -10.19 7.66 1.11
C GLY A 117 -10.60 6.20 1.36
N VAL A 118 -10.12 5.59 2.46
CA VAL A 118 -10.53 4.25 2.88
C VAL A 118 -12.02 4.20 3.19
N LEU A 119 -12.54 5.17 3.95
CA LEU A 119 -13.97 5.26 4.29
C LEU A 119 -14.84 5.37 3.03
N MET A 120 -14.53 6.30 2.15
CA MET A 120 -15.29 6.50 0.90
C MET A 120 -15.20 5.27 -0.01
N GLY A 121 -14.02 4.68 -0.16
CA GLY A 121 -13.83 3.47 -0.96
C GLY A 121 -14.62 2.28 -0.41
N SER A 122 -14.63 2.10 0.90
CA SER A 122 -15.42 1.05 1.57
C SER A 122 -16.91 1.27 1.37
N PHE A 123 -17.39 2.50 1.57
CA PHE A 123 -18.80 2.85 1.37
C PHE A 123 -19.26 2.59 -0.07
N LEU A 124 -18.51 3.08 -1.07
CA LEU A 124 -18.85 2.85 -2.48
C LEU A 124 -18.81 1.35 -2.85
N THR A 125 -17.82 0.60 -2.32
CA THR A 125 -17.75 -0.85 -2.54
C THR A 125 -18.96 -1.57 -1.92
N SER A 126 -19.43 -1.13 -0.76
CA SER A 126 -20.65 -1.68 -0.13
C SER A 126 -21.90 -1.43 -0.99
N LEU A 127 -22.03 -0.25 -1.58
CA LEU A 127 -23.10 0.03 -2.54
C LEU A 127 -23.03 -0.87 -3.79
N PHE A 128 -21.83 -1.08 -4.33
CA PHE A 128 -21.66 -1.98 -5.45
C PHE A 128 -22.01 -3.43 -5.12
N LEU A 129 -21.76 -3.88 -3.88
CA LEU A 129 -22.22 -5.17 -3.40
C LEU A 129 -23.74 -5.23 -3.28
N GLN A 130 -24.37 -4.20 -2.72
CA GLN A 130 -25.82 -4.11 -2.59
C GLN A 130 -26.55 -4.14 -3.95
N TRP A 131 -25.90 -3.64 -5.00
CA TRP A 131 -26.42 -3.65 -6.38
C TRP A 131 -25.95 -4.86 -7.20
N ASP A 132 -25.41 -5.87 -6.57
CA ASP A 132 -24.89 -7.09 -7.20
C ASP A 132 -23.87 -6.83 -8.33
N ILE A 133 -23.15 -5.69 -8.24
CA ILE A 133 -22.10 -5.37 -9.21
C ILE A 133 -20.92 -6.30 -9.00
N SER A 134 -20.51 -6.96 -10.08
CA SER A 134 -19.40 -7.90 -10.08
C SER A 134 -18.09 -7.24 -9.60
N ILE A 135 -17.18 -8.06 -9.04
CA ILE A 135 -15.85 -7.59 -8.62
C ILE A 135 -15.07 -6.97 -9.78
N PHE A 136 -15.23 -7.51 -10.99
CA PHE A 136 -14.58 -6.99 -12.20
C PHE A 136 -15.03 -5.55 -12.52
N LEU A 137 -16.33 -5.31 -12.58
CA LEU A 137 -16.87 -3.96 -12.84
C LEU A 137 -16.54 -2.99 -11.73
N ASN A 138 -16.54 -3.43 -10.48
CA ASN A 138 -16.15 -2.62 -9.34
C ASN A 138 -14.70 -2.14 -9.48
N ILE A 139 -13.76 -3.06 -9.75
CA ILE A 139 -12.34 -2.76 -9.96
C ILE A 139 -12.15 -1.86 -11.18
N LEU A 140 -12.78 -2.18 -12.29
CA LEU A 140 -12.69 -1.39 -13.53
C LEU A 140 -13.15 0.06 -13.33
N THR A 141 -14.24 0.27 -12.59
CA THR A 141 -14.74 1.61 -12.26
C THR A 141 -13.70 2.40 -11.46
N TYR A 142 -13.11 1.80 -10.43
CA TYR A 142 -12.07 2.47 -9.65
C TYR A 142 -10.84 2.79 -10.48
N ILE A 143 -10.37 1.85 -11.30
CA ILE A 143 -9.19 2.07 -12.15
C ILE A 143 -9.46 3.21 -13.12
N THR A 144 -10.60 3.19 -13.81
CA THR A 144 -10.94 4.20 -14.82
C THR A 144 -10.99 5.61 -14.25
N ILE A 145 -11.47 5.76 -13.01
CA ILE A 145 -11.61 7.08 -12.38
C ILE A 145 -10.31 7.49 -11.67
N MET A 146 -9.76 6.58 -10.85
CA MET A 146 -8.68 6.93 -9.92
C MET A 146 -7.29 6.88 -10.54
N LEU A 147 -7.04 6.03 -11.53
CA LEU A 147 -5.73 5.93 -12.16
C LEU A 147 -5.32 7.22 -12.88
N PRO A 148 -6.15 7.86 -13.72
CA PRO A 148 -5.80 9.14 -14.33
C PRO A 148 -5.53 10.23 -13.30
N ILE A 149 -6.36 10.30 -12.26
CA ILE A 149 -6.21 11.27 -11.16
C ILE A 149 -4.87 11.05 -10.45
N ASN A 150 -4.56 9.80 -10.11
CA ASN A 150 -3.32 9.44 -9.43
C ASN A 150 -2.09 9.82 -10.26
N ILE A 151 -2.08 9.48 -11.56
CA ILE A 151 -0.98 9.84 -12.47
C ILE A 151 -0.82 11.35 -12.57
N LEU A 152 -1.90 12.10 -12.76
CA LEU A 152 -1.85 13.56 -12.86
C LEU A 152 -1.24 14.20 -11.61
N PHE A 153 -1.60 13.72 -10.41
CA PHE A 153 -1.00 14.21 -9.17
C PHE A 153 0.46 13.80 -9.02
N CYS A 154 0.81 12.57 -9.35
CA CYS A 154 2.20 12.10 -9.33
C CYS A 154 3.09 12.92 -10.27
N LEU A 155 2.59 13.29 -11.45
CA LEU A 155 3.32 14.12 -12.40
C LEU A 155 3.59 15.55 -11.90
N LYS A 156 2.78 16.07 -10.98
CA LYS A 156 2.99 17.38 -10.34
C LYS A 156 4.01 17.35 -9.21
N LEU A 157 4.39 16.18 -8.71
CA LEU A 157 5.42 16.07 -7.68
C LEU A 157 6.78 16.51 -8.26
N LYS A 158 7.60 17.15 -7.42
CA LYS A 158 8.95 17.53 -7.82
C LYS A 158 9.84 16.29 -7.90
N GLU A 159 10.67 16.25 -8.93
CA GLU A 159 11.74 15.25 -9.03
C GLU A 159 12.79 15.49 -7.95
N ASP A 160 13.21 14.39 -7.32
CA ASP A 160 14.30 14.43 -6.38
C ASP A 160 15.62 14.48 -7.14
N LYS A 161 16.50 15.39 -6.76
CA LYS A 161 17.91 15.22 -7.15
C LYS A 161 18.41 13.93 -6.49
N LYS A 162 19.06 13.04 -7.25
CA LYS A 162 19.75 11.87 -6.73
C LYS A 162 20.62 12.32 -5.55
N THR A 163 20.28 11.93 -4.36
CA THR A 163 21.11 12.18 -3.19
C THR A 163 22.27 11.19 -3.28
N LEU A 164 23.35 11.62 -3.91
CA LEU A 164 24.67 11.01 -3.74
C LEU A 164 25.18 11.40 -2.34
N ASP A 165 24.40 11.10 -1.31
CA ASP A 165 24.85 11.27 0.05
C ASP A 165 25.65 10.03 0.40
N ASN A 166 26.98 10.18 0.30
CA ASN A 166 28.00 9.17 0.62
C ASN A 166 28.05 8.82 2.12
N ASP A 167 27.14 9.30 2.92
CA ASP A 167 26.97 8.89 4.30
C ASP A 167 26.29 7.51 4.36
N LYS A 168 27.08 6.49 4.02
CA LYS A 168 26.82 5.10 4.38
C LYS A 168 26.91 4.92 5.90
N LYS A 169 26.17 5.69 6.66
CA LYS A 169 25.86 5.34 8.04
C LYS A 169 24.81 4.24 7.97
N SER A 170 25.28 3.04 8.19
CA SER A 170 24.49 1.84 8.37
C SER A 170 23.26 2.17 9.22
N ILE A 171 22.08 2.24 8.59
CA ILE A 171 20.78 2.48 9.25
C ILE A 171 20.48 1.36 10.27
N PHE A 172 21.22 0.27 10.23
CA PHE A 172 21.09 -0.87 11.14
C PHE A 172 21.66 -0.64 12.54
N PHE A 173 22.37 0.47 12.79
CA PHE A 173 23.11 0.59 14.04
C PHE A 173 22.74 1.85 14.83
N ILE A 174 21.72 2.02 15.37
CA ILE A 174 21.23 2.89 16.46
C ILE A 174 19.74 3.23 16.15
N TRP A 175 18.91 2.25 16.26
CA TRP A 175 17.51 2.59 16.57
C TRP A 175 17.51 3.08 18.03
N PRO A 176 17.15 4.34 18.29
CA PRO A 176 16.96 4.76 19.68
C PRO A 176 15.95 3.80 20.32
N ILE A 177 16.23 3.35 21.53
CA ILE A 177 15.37 2.42 22.26
C ILE A 177 13.90 2.87 22.25
N LEU A 178 13.68 4.18 22.15
CA LEU A 178 12.36 4.79 22.02
C LEU A 178 11.61 4.35 20.73
N ILE A 179 12.30 4.30 19.59
CA ILE A 179 11.68 3.84 18.33
C ILE A 179 11.33 2.36 18.42
N PHE A 180 12.19 1.55 19.05
CA PHE A 180 11.91 0.14 19.26
C PHE A 180 10.70 -0.06 20.19
N LEU A 181 10.60 0.69 21.27
CA LEU A 181 9.44 0.67 22.17
C LEU A 181 8.16 1.11 21.46
N LEU A 182 8.22 2.17 20.66
CA LEU A 182 7.07 2.63 19.85
C LEU A 182 6.64 1.57 18.82
N ALA A 183 7.60 0.88 18.21
CA ALA A 183 7.30 -0.21 17.28
C ALA A 183 6.60 -1.38 17.97
N ILE A 184 7.04 -1.75 19.20
CA ILE A 184 6.38 -2.78 20.02
C ILE A 184 4.95 -2.36 20.37
N ILE A 185 4.74 -1.11 20.79
CA ILE A 185 3.41 -0.60 21.14
C ILE A 185 2.49 -0.63 19.90
N ALA A 186 2.98 -0.17 18.74
CA ALA A 186 2.23 -0.20 17.51
C ALA A 186 1.87 -1.65 17.11
N MET A 187 2.82 -2.58 17.20
CA MET A 187 2.59 -3.99 16.92
C MET A 187 1.55 -4.60 17.88
N ALA A 188 1.62 -4.28 19.18
CA ALA A 188 0.66 -4.77 20.17
C ALA A 188 -0.77 -4.26 19.87
N ASN A 189 -0.92 -3.00 19.45
CA ASN A 189 -2.23 -2.45 19.07
C ASN A 189 -2.80 -3.17 17.82
N VAL A 190 -1.98 -3.36 16.78
CA VAL A 190 -2.42 -4.07 15.56
C VAL A 190 -2.81 -5.53 15.87
N LEU A 191 -2.07 -6.20 16.75
CA LEU A 191 -2.41 -7.57 17.18
C LEU A 191 -3.73 -7.64 17.95
N THR A 192 -4.02 -6.62 18.80
CA THR A 192 -5.32 -6.58 19.52
C THR A 192 -6.48 -6.28 18.57
N GLU A 193 -6.33 -5.35 17.62
CA GLU A 193 -7.35 -5.09 16.61
C GLU A 193 -7.62 -6.33 15.76
N GLY A 194 -6.59 -7.02 15.28
CA GLY A 194 -6.74 -8.24 14.48
C GLY A 194 -7.35 -9.43 15.25
N SER A 195 -7.30 -9.45 16.59
CA SER A 195 -7.88 -10.51 17.40
C SER A 195 -9.36 -10.29 17.76
N VAL A 196 -9.88 -9.07 17.61
CA VAL A 196 -11.28 -8.71 17.93
C VAL A 196 -12.19 -8.95 16.70
N ASP A 197 -11.62 -8.94 15.49
CA ASP A 197 -12.36 -9.14 14.24
C ASP A 197 -12.48 -10.64 13.83
N SER A 198 -12.05 -11.56 14.68
CA SER A 198 -12.14 -13.02 14.50
C SER A 198 -13.23 -13.62 15.43
#